data_d340d36e48cbf66345b25523480125ac
#
_entry.id   d340d36e48cbf66345b25523480125ac
#
_cell.length_a   1.000
_cell.length_b   1.000
_cell.length_c   1.000
_cell.angle_alpha   90.00
_cell.angle_beta   90.00
_cell.angle_gamma   90.00
#
_symmetry.space_group_name_H-M   'P 1'
#
loop_
_entity.id
_entity.type
_entity.pdbx_description
1 polymer ?
#
loop_
_entity_poly.entity_id
_entity_poly.type
_entity_poly.pdbx_seq_one_letter_code
_entity_poly.pdbx_strand_id
1 'polypeptide(L)'
;MKFVLWGYPLHSDTYSYVHEGFKKTLEMDGHEVFWFHDNDYPEDFDYDNCVFFTEGFADKNIPLRKTSTYYVHVCVNPGKYLGNVKKLIDMRYHQDKMDNDNYEFDHDINTFEVLDTGVCVDRDESKEKGYDISYVAWATDLLPHEFNEDWVNIERENVYYFIGSISPTGRFANKHLIDRFAQLCGQRGVKTAWSNPWTNPLDGNIMRQLMQKSFLSPDLRNATHAEWGTKTCRIFKSISYGQLGLTNAPKLAEFAGPLVICRENIDELFEEGLRLREDKGRIIQQMRYVKEHHTYANRINGLLKLL
;
A
#
# COMPACT_ATOMS: atom_id res chain seq x y z
N MET A 1 -13.86 7.99 18.65
CA MET A 1 -14.19 6.54 18.62
C MET A 1 -12.96 5.76 19.06
N LYS A 2 -13.12 4.52 19.55
CA LYS A 2 -12.02 3.62 19.87
C LYS A 2 -11.71 2.74 18.65
N PHE A 3 -10.46 2.73 18.21
CA PHE A 3 -9.96 1.86 17.14
C PHE A 3 -8.96 0.87 17.68
N VAL A 4 -9.02 -0.35 17.20
CA VAL A 4 -8.08 -1.43 17.56
C VAL A 4 -7.44 -1.94 16.27
N LEU A 5 -6.15 -1.76 16.13
CA LEU A 5 -5.35 -2.42 15.11
C LEU A 5 -4.93 -3.79 15.67
N TRP A 6 -5.23 -4.85 14.94
CA TRP A 6 -4.90 -6.21 15.37
C TRP A 6 -3.96 -6.87 14.38
N GLY A 7 -2.72 -7.05 14.78
CA GLY A 7 -1.65 -7.61 13.98
C GLY A 7 -0.29 -7.23 14.57
N TYR A 8 0.76 -7.87 14.11
CA TYR A 8 2.10 -7.63 14.65
C TYR A 8 2.61 -6.23 14.28
N PRO A 9 3.00 -5.38 15.25
CA PRO A 9 3.51 -4.05 14.96
C PRO A 9 4.92 -4.12 14.36
N LEU A 10 5.11 -3.40 13.26
CA LEU A 10 6.40 -3.09 12.63
C LEU A 10 7.34 -4.31 12.45
N HIS A 11 6.83 -5.37 11.86
CA HIS A 11 7.68 -6.48 11.45
C HIS A 11 7.79 -6.59 9.92
N SER A 12 8.32 -7.69 9.43
CA SER A 12 8.69 -7.90 8.04
C SER A 12 7.53 -7.95 7.04
N ASP A 13 6.28 -8.00 7.46
CA ASP A 13 5.18 -8.03 6.52
C ASP A 13 4.64 -6.64 6.18
N THR A 14 3.93 -6.58 5.07
CA THR A 14 3.46 -5.32 4.51
C THR A 14 2.27 -4.75 5.26
N TYR A 15 1.49 -5.59 5.95
CA TYR A 15 0.30 -5.16 6.68
C TYR A 15 0.65 -4.26 7.86
N SER A 16 1.77 -4.52 8.54
CA SER A 16 2.23 -3.66 9.63
C SER A 16 2.49 -2.23 9.16
N TYR A 17 2.97 -2.02 7.94
CA TYR A 17 3.14 -0.68 7.36
C TYR A 17 1.82 -0.02 6.99
N VAL A 18 0.81 -0.79 6.60
CA VAL A 18 -0.56 -0.28 6.36
C VAL A 18 -1.19 0.13 7.69
N HIS A 19 -1.09 -0.72 8.71
CA HIS A 19 -1.59 -0.44 10.06
C HIS A 19 -0.91 0.79 10.68
N GLU A 20 0.39 0.99 10.46
CA GLU A 20 1.10 2.21 10.87
C GLU A 20 0.49 3.46 10.21
N GLY A 21 0.21 3.40 8.91
CA GLY A 21 -0.45 4.48 8.17
C GLY A 21 -1.88 4.75 8.69
N PHE A 22 -2.63 3.71 9.00
CA PHE A 22 -3.96 3.83 9.61
C PHE A 22 -3.87 4.45 11.01
N LYS A 23 -2.95 3.97 11.85
CA LYS A 23 -2.72 4.51 13.20
C LYS A 23 -2.45 6.01 13.14
N LYS A 24 -1.46 6.44 12.38
CA LYS A 24 -1.09 7.85 12.23
C LYS A 24 -2.28 8.71 11.80
N THR A 25 -3.08 8.23 10.84
CA THR A 25 -4.25 8.95 10.35
C THR A 25 -5.33 9.07 11.41
N LEU A 26 -5.69 7.97 12.05
CA LEU A 26 -6.75 7.94 13.06
C LEU A 26 -6.38 8.79 14.29
N GLU A 27 -5.10 8.77 14.71
CA GLU A 27 -4.61 9.63 15.78
C GLU A 27 -4.64 11.12 15.38
N MET A 28 -4.28 11.45 14.13
CA MET A 28 -4.39 12.82 13.60
C MET A 28 -5.84 13.32 13.63
N ASP A 29 -6.80 12.45 13.37
CA ASP A 29 -8.24 12.76 13.40
C ASP A 29 -8.82 12.78 14.82
N GLY A 30 -7.98 12.65 15.85
CA GLY A 30 -8.35 12.73 17.27
C GLY A 30 -9.06 11.49 17.82
N HIS A 31 -8.82 10.33 17.23
CA HIS A 31 -9.35 9.07 17.71
C HIS A 31 -8.40 8.38 18.69
N GLU A 32 -8.96 7.56 19.59
CA GLU A 32 -8.19 6.67 20.44
C GLU A 32 -7.80 5.44 19.63
N VAL A 33 -6.49 5.14 19.52
CA VAL A 33 -5.99 4.03 18.72
C VAL A 33 -5.12 3.13 19.58
N PHE A 34 -5.46 1.85 19.59
CA PHE A 34 -4.74 0.80 20.29
C PHE A 34 -4.19 -0.19 19.26
N TRP A 35 -3.01 -0.75 19.52
CA TRP A 35 -2.40 -1.73 18.64
C TRP A 35 -2.03 -2.98 19.43
N PHE A 36 -2.71 -4.09 19.16
CA PHE A 36 -2.56 -5.37 19.83
C PHE A 36 -2.26 -6.48 18.81
N HIS A 37 -1.84 -7.62 19.29
CA HIS A 37 -1.67 -8.82 18.49
C HIS A 37 -1.92 -10.09 19.32
N ASP A 38 -2.01 -11.25 18.66
CA ASP A 38 -2.39 -12.51 19.25
C ASP A 38 -1.59 -12.96 20.50
N ASN A 39 -0.36 -12.47 20.65
CA ASN A 39 0.52 -12.84 21.76
C ASN A 39 0.67 -11.72 22.81
N ASP A 40 0.09 -10.54 22.56
CA ASP A 40 0.21 -9.39 23.47
C ASP A 40 -1.03 -8.50 23.34
N TYR A 41 -1.99 -8.74 24.19
CA TYR A 41 -3.22 -7.94 24.30
C TYR A 41 -3.78 -8.03 25.74
N PRO A 42 -4.33 -6.92 26.27
CA PRO A 42 -4.93 -6.92 27.61
C PRO A 42 -6.31 -7.62 27.61
N GLU A 43 -6.50 -8.61 28.47
CA GLU A 43 -7.77 -9.34 28.60
C GLU A 43 -8.88 -8.47 29.22
N ASP A 44 -8.51 -7.51 30.06
CA ASP A 44 -9.41 -6.59 30.77
C ASP A 44 -9.74 -5.32 29.99
N PHE A 45 -9.25 -5.16 28.78
CA PHE A 45 -9.58 -4.03 27.92
C PHE A 45 -11.05 -4.10 27.48
N ASP A 46 -11.73 -2.95 27.50
CA ASP A 46 -13.10 -2.83 27.01
C ASP A 46 -13.13 -2.82 25.47
N TYR A 47 -13.33 -4.00 24.88
CA TYR A 47 -13.43 -4.22 23.44
C TYR A 47 -14.82 -3.92 22.85
N ASP A 48 -15.78 -3.48 23.64
CA ASP A 48 -17.10 -3.12 23.16
C ASP A 48 -17.12 -1.77 22.43
N ASN A 49 -17.96 -1.65 21.43
CA ASN A 49 -18.11 -0.45 20.58
C ASN A 49 -16.80 0.02 19.93
N CYS A 50 -15.87 -0.89 19.68
CA CYS A 50 -14.62 -0.62 18.96
C CYS A 50 -14.78 -0.84 17.45
N VAL A 51 -13.88 -0.22 16.69
CA VAL A 51 -13.67 -0.51 15.26
C VAL A 51 -12.32 -1.20 15.14
N PHE A 52 -12.32 -2.43 14.64
CA PHE A 52 -11.13 -3.23 14.46
C PHE A 52 -10.64 -3.17 13.01
N PHE A 53 -9.32 -3.05 12.83
CA PHE A 53 -8.62 -3.37 11.59
C PHE A 53 -7.70 -4.54 11.87
N THR A 54 -7.88 -5.67 11.17
CA THR A 54 -7.11 -6.89 11.40
C THR A 54 -6.55 -7.47 10.11
N GLU A 55 -5.44 -8.20 10.25
CA GLU A 55 -4.77 -8.88 9.14
C GLU A 55 -5.52 -10.13 8.63
N GLY A 56 -6.54 -10.60 9.34
CA GLY A 56 -7.35 -11.75 8.93
C GLY A 56 -6.67 -13.13 9.07
N PHE A 57 -5.35 -13.18 9.11
CA PHE A 57 -4.57 -14.40 9.32
C PHE A 57 -3.75 -14.39 10.63
N ALA A 58 -3.56 -13.24 11.24
CA ALA A 58 -2.90 -13.06 12.54
C ALA A 58 -3.90 -12.58 13.61
N ASP A 59 -5.08 -13.19 13.64
CA ASP A 59 -6.21 -12.76 14.44
C ASP A 59 -6.86 -13.93 15.22
N LYS A 60 -6.08 -14.95 15.55
CA LYS A 60 -6.59 -16.17 16.22
C LYS A 60 -7.26 -15.84 17.55
N ASN A 61 -6.67 -14.94 18.33
CA ASN A 61 -7.12 -14.56 19.67
C ASN A 61 -7.89 -13.23 19.70
N ILE A 62 -8.24 -12.66 18.54
CA ILE A 62 -8.99 -11.39 18.47
C ILE A 62 -10.33 -11.52 19.22
N PRO A 63 -10.63 -10.62 20.17
CA PRO A 63 -11.90 -10.67 20.90
C PRO A 63 -13.05 -10.25 19.99
N LEU A 64 -14.05 -11.10 19.83
CA LEU A 64 -15.25 -10.81 19.04
C LEU A 64 -16.33 -10.20 19.94
N ARG A 65 -16.93 -9.08 19.51
CA ARG A 65 -17.98 -8.35 20.23
C ARG A 65 -19.13 -7.98 19.30
N LYS A 66 -20.35 -8.28 19.71
CA LYS A 66 -21.58 -7.95 18.96
C LYS A 66 -21.86 -6.44 18.85
N THR A 67 -21.12 -5.64 19.56
CA THR A 67 -21.20 -4.17 19.56
C THR A 67 -20.14 -3.52 18.67
N SER A 68 -19.15 -4.29 18.17
CA SER A 68 -17.97 -3.80 17.46
C SER A 68 -17.97 -4.17 15.98
N THR A 69 -17.35 -3.32 15.16
CA THR A 69 -17.19 -3.49 13.71
C THR A 69 -15.78 -3.98 13.38
N TYR A 70 -15.66 -4.89 12.42
CA TYR A 70 -14.39 -5.51 12.03
C TYR A 70 -14.11 -5.33 10.55
N TYR A 71 -13.04 -4.61 10.22
CA TYR A 71 -12.40 -4.58 8.91
C TYR A 71 -11.33 -5.67 8.90
N VAL A 72 -11.52 -6.68 8.06
CA VAL A 72 -10.64 -7.85 7.99
C VAL A 72 -9.94 -7.86 6.65
N HIS A 73 -8.62 -7.77 6.63
CA HIS A 73 -7.85 -7.90 5.39
C HIS A 73 -7.98 -9.33 4.85
N VAL A 74 -8.53 -9.46 3.66
CA VAL A 74 -8.73 -10.76 2.98
C VAL A 74 -9.39 -11.77 3.94
N CYS A 75 -10.69 -11.60 4.17
CA CYS A 75 -11.45 -12.41 5.10
C CYS A 75 -11.63 -13.86 4.62
N VAL A 76 -10.63 -14.70 4.87
CA VAL A 76 -10.65 -16.13 4.47
C VAL A 76 -11.64 -16.97 5.28
N ASN A 77 -12.05 -16.52 6.45
CA ASN A 77 -13.00 -17.23 7.32
C ASN A 77 -14.09 -16.28 7.86
N PRO A 78 -15.04 -15.87 7.02
CA PRO A 78 -16.13 -14.98 7.46
C PRO A 78 -17.02 -15.63 8.54
N GLY A 79 -17.14 -16.97 8.56
CA GLY A 79 -17.92 -17.69 9.57
C GLY A 79 -17.44 -17.46 11.00
N LYS A 80 -16.17 -17.11 11.21
CA LYS A 80 -15.65 -16.72 12.52
C LYS A 80 -16.34 -15.45 13.05
N TYR A 81 -16.61 -14.49 12.18
CA TYR A 81 -17.15 -13.17 12.52
C TYR A 81 -18.68 -13.12 12.47
N LEU A 82 -19.28 -13.76 11.46
CA LEU A 82 -20.73 -13.71 11.24
C LEU A 82 -21.52 -14.21 12.45
N GLY A 83 -22.47 -13.39 12.90
CA GLY A 83 -23.26 -13.64 14.10
C GLY A 83 -22.58 -13.31 15.44
N ASN A 84 -21.27 -13.06 15.45
CA ASN A 84 -20.45 -12.75 16.61
C ASN A 84 -20.04 -11.27 16.72
N VAL A 85 -20.23 -10.50 15.65
CA VAL A 85 -19.87 -9.09 15.58
C VAL A 85 -21.04 -8.23 15.14
N LYS A 86 -20.96 -6.90 15.35
CA LYS A 86 -21.97 -5.95 14.89
C LYS A 86 -21.96 -5.86 13.36
N LYS A 87 -20.78 -5.76 12.78
CA LYS A 87 -20.57 -5.62 11.34
C LYS A 87 -19.23 -6.21 10.92
N LEU A 88 -19.24 -6.97 9.83
CA LEU A 88 -18.04 -7.47 9.15
C LEU A 88 -17.86 -6.71 7.82
N ILE A 89 -16.63 -6.29 7.55
CA ILE A 89 -16.19 -5.69 6.29
C ILE A 89 -14.97 -6.45 5.84
N ASP A 90 -15.07 -7.18 4.74
CA ASP A 90 -13.94 -7.82 4.08
C ASP A 90 -13.17 -6.74 3.31
N MET A 91 -12.00 -6.39 3.80
CA MET A 91 -11.16 -5.34 3.25
C MET A 91 -10.09 -5.98 2.37
N ARG A 92 -10.32 -6.01 1.08
CA ARG A 92 -9.42 -6.62 0.10
C ARG A 92 -8.42 -5.59 -0.42
N TYR A 93 -7.21 -6.06 -0.67
CA TYR A 93 -6.28 -5.29 -1.47
C TYR A 93 -6.53 -5.61 -2.93
N HIS A 94 -6.54 -4.58 -3.73
CA HIS A 94 -6.73 -4.70 -5.16
C HIS A 94 -8.09 -5.31 -5.51
N GLN A 95 -8.36 -5.36 -6.76
CA GLN A 95 -9.58 -5.94 -7.31
C GLN A 95 -9.46 -7.47 -7.46
N ASP A 96 -8.89 -8.12 -6.47
CA ASP A 96 -8.63 -9.56 -6.53
C ASP A 96 -9.84 -10.34 -6.07
N LYS A 97 -10.55 -11.02 -6.95
CA LYS A 97 -11.35 -12.19 -6.56
C LYS A 97 -10.38 -13.33 -6.28
N MET A 98 -10.21 -13.67 -5.03
CA MET A 98 -9.58 -14.91 -4.63
C MET A 98 -10.66 -16.01 -4.61
N ASP A 99 -10.94 -16.64 -5.74
CA ASP A 99 -11.61 -17.94 -5.78
C ASP A 99 -10.56 -19.01 -5.97
N ASN A 100 -10.42 -19.87 -4.95
CA ASN A 100 -9.77 -21.17 -4.92
C ASN A 100 -8.89 -21.50 -6.14
N ASP A 101 -7.63 -21.10 -6.11
CA ASP A 101 -6.57 -21.40 -7.08
C ASP A 101 -6.73 -20.86 -8.53
N ASN A 102 -7.88 -20.27 -8.88
CA ASN A 102 -8.09 -19.59 -10.15
C ASN A 102 -8.38 -18.11 -9.90
N TYR A 103 -7.36 -17.28 -10.08
CA TYR A 103 -7.52 -15.83 -10.07
C TYR A 103 -8.13 -15.39 -11.41
N GLU A 104 -9.43 -15.25 -11.49
CA GLU A 104 -10.09 -14.58 -12.59
C GLU A 104 -10.21 -13.09 -12.28
N PHE A 105 -9.59 -12.27 -13.13
CA PHE A 105 -9.56 -10.80 -13.03
C PHE A 105 -10.44 -10.18 -14.10
N ASP A 106 -11.69 -10.40 -14.03
CA ASP A 106 -12.63 -9.72 -14.93
C ASP A 106 -13.65 -8.93 -14.11
N HIS A 107 -13.15 -7.86 -13.44
CA HIS A 107 -14.03 -6.88 -12.83
C HIS A 107 -13.87 -5.54 -13.52
N ASP A 108 -14.91 -5.18 -14.21
CA ASP A 108 -15.10 -3.81 -14.64
C ASP A 108 -15.21 -2.91 -13.39
N ILE A 109 -14.12 -2.17 -13.09
CA ILE A 109 -14.06 -1.17 -12.01
C ILE A 109 -15.29 -0.25 -12.03
N ASN A 110 -15.91 -0.07 -13.20
CA ASN A 110 -17.07 0.80 -13.38
C ASN A 110 -18.33 0.29 -12.66
N THR A 111 -18.33 -0.96 -12.17
CA THR A 111 -19.46 -1.51 -11.40
C THR A 111 -19.34 -1.26 -9.89
N PHE A 112 -18.18 -0.79 -9.39
CA PHE A 112 -17.97 -0.55 -7.97
C PHE A 112 -18.38 0.87 -7.58
N GLU A 113 -19.02 0.98 -6.43
CA GLU A 113 -19.27 2.29 -5.82
C GLU A 113 -17.96 2.83 -5.23
N VAL A 114 -17.48 3.96 -5.75
CA VAL A 114 -16.29 4.65 -5.23
C VAL A 114 -16.68 5.44 -3.98
N LEU A 115 -16.07 5.10 -2.84
CA LEU A 115 -16.30 5.78 -1.56
C LEU A 115 -15.35 6.95 -1.35
N ASP A 116 -14.08 6.78 -1.76
CA ASP A 116 -13.06 7.82 -1.78
C ASP A 116 -11.91 7.36 -2.72
N THR A 117 -10.92 8.23 -2.95
CA THR A 117 -9.77 7.86 -3.76
C THR A 117 -9.10 6.58 -3.23
N GLY A 118 -9.09 5.54 -4.06
CA GLY A 118 -8.50 4.24 -3.72
C GLY A 118 -9.29 3.40 -2.73
N VAL A 119 -10.57 3.72 -2.50
CA VAL A 119 -11.51 2.88 -1.74
C VAL A 119 -12.80 2.75 -2.53
N CYS A 120 -13.18 1.52 -2.83
CA CYS A 120 -14.47 1.23 -3.44
C CYS A 120 -15.11 0.01 -2.77
N VAL A 121 -16.41 -0.16 -3.00
CA VAL A 121 -17.20 -1.27 -2.46
C VAL A 121 -17.91 -1.99 -3.58
N ASP A 122 -17.89 -3.32 -3.53
CA ASP A 122 -18.71 -4.17 -4.38
C ASP A 122 -20.05 -4.41 -3.68
N ARG A 123 -21.09 -3.67 -4.10
CA ARG A 123 -22.42 -3.79 -3.50
C ARG A 123 -23.12 -5.08 -3.85
N ASP A 124 -22.88 -5.62 -5.03
CA ASP A 124 -23.53 -6.85 -5.48
C ASP A 124 -22.94 -8.07 -4.76
N GLU A 125 -21.63 -8.18 -4.70
CA GLU A 125 -20.99 -9.26 -3.93
C GLU A 125 -21.27 -9.11 -2.43
N SER A 126 -21.29 -7.88 -1.88
CA SER A 126 -21.66 -7.63 -0.48
C SER A 126 -23.06 -8.14 -0.16
N LYS A 127 -24.02 -7.91 -1.04
CA LYS A 127 -25.40 -8.42 -0.89
C LYS A 127 -25.46 -9.94 -0.98
N GLU A 128 -24.72 -10.54 -1.88
CA GLU A 128 -24.64 -12.01 -2.03
C GLU A 128 -24.04 -12.66 -0.78
N LYS A 129 -22.95 -12.11 -0.27
CA LYS A 129 -22.21 -12.67 0.89
C LYS A 129 -22.85 -12.33 2.25
N GLY A 130 -23.67 -11.27 2.33
CA GLY A 130 -24.28 -10.81 3.57
C GLY A 130 -23.35 -10.01 4.49
N TYR A 131 -22.25 -9.49 3.97
CA TYR A 131 -21.34 -8.55 4.64
C TYR A 131 -20.67 -7.66 3.61
N ASP A 132 -20.18 -6.47 4.04
CA ASP A 132 -19.57 -5.53 3.10
C ASP A 132 -18.23 -6.04 2.56
N ILE A 133 -18.01 -5.85 1.26
CA ILE A 133 -16.76 -6.14 0.56
C ILE A 133 -16.22 -4.84 0.01
N SER A 134 -15.06 -4.42 0.53
CA SER A 134 -14.38 -3.20 0.09
C SER A 134 -13.02 -3.53 -0.51
N TYR A 135 -12.60 -2.74 -1.51
CA TYR A 135 -11.28 -2.79 -2.10
C TYR A 135 -10.51 -1.53 -1.76
N VAL A 136 -9.31 -1.72 -1.22
CA VAL A 136 -8.47 -0.63 -0.72
C VAL A 136 -7.11 -0.65 -1.41
N ALA A 137 -6.76 0.43 -2.09
CA ALA A 137 -5.42 0.63 -2.61
C ALA A 137 -4.47 1.04 -1.47
N TRP A 138 -3.23 0.59 -1.51
CA TRP A 138 -2.22 1.11 -0.59
C TRP A 138 -1.93 2.58 -0.90
N ALA A 139 -1.22 3.24 0.00
CA ALA A 139 -0.95 4.67 -0.04
C ALA A 139 0.47 4.97 0.43
N THR A 140 0.84 6.25 0.45
CA THR A 140 2.03 6.69 1.15
C THR A 140 1.81 6.67 2.67
N ASP A 141 2.89 6.46 3.42
CA ASP A 141 2.91 6.53 4.88
C ASP A 141 2.96 7.96 5.43
N LEU A 142 3.07 8.96 4.55
CA LEU A 142 3.04 10.36 4.96
C LEU A 142 1.61 10.85 5.17
N LEU A 143 1.42 11.56 6.29
CA LEU A 143 0.23 12.40 6.47
C LEU A 143 0.30 13.65 5.56
N PRO A 144 -0.84 14.26 5.19
CA PRO A 144 -0.84 15.42 4.30
C PRO A 144 0.07 16.58 4.76
N HIS A 145 0.22 16.81 6.06
CA HIS A 145 1.07 17.87 6.59
C HIS A 145 2.57 17.52 6.65
N GLU A 146 2.93 16.25 6.49
CA GLU A 146 4.32 15.78 6.48
C GLU A 146 5.00 15.93 5.11
N PHE A 147 4.23 16.25 4.05
CA PHE A 147 4.79 16.48 2.72
C PHE A 147 5.64 17.74 2.70
N ASN A 148 6.87 17.60 2.23
CA ASN A 148 7.80 18.70 2.09
C ASN A 148 8.34 18.76 0.65
N GLU A 149 7.92 19.77 -0.10
CA GLU A 149 8.33 19.97 -1.50
C GLU A 149 9.84 20.23 -1.64
N ASP A 150 10.51 20.71 -0.58
CA ASP A 150 11.97 20.93 -0.60
C ASP A 150 12.75 19.62 -0.72
N TRP A 151 12.14 18.47 -0.49
CA TRP A 151 12.80 17.17 -0.69
C TRP A 151 13.25 16.91 -2.14
N VAL A 152 12.67 17.60 -3.12
CA VAL A 152 13.17 17.56 -4.50
C VAL A 152 14.59 18.13 -4.65
N ASN A 153 15.08 18.87 -3.65
CA ASN A 153 16.41 19.46 -3.63
C ASN A 153 17.45 18.56 -2.94
N ILE A 154 17.05 17.44 -2.37
CA ILE A 154 17.98 16.48 -1.76
C ILE A 154 18.92 15.95 -2.83
N GLU A 155 20.23 16.04 -2.58
CA GLU A 155 21.25 15.53 -3.48
C GLU A 155 21.12 14.00 -3.61
N ARG A 156 21.06 13.52 -4.86
CA ARG A 156 20.99 12.10 -5.18
C ARG A 156 22.39 11.47 -5.11
N GLU A 157 22.47 10.34 -4.45
CA GLU A 157 23.68 9.53 -4.44
C GLU A 157 23.82 8.76 -5.77
N ASN A 158 25.03 8.40 -6.13
CA ASN A 158 25.28 7.54 -7.28
C ASN A 158 25.03 6.06 -6.92
N VAL A 159 23.87 5.80 -6.28
CA VAL A 159 23.42 4.50 -5.81
C VAL A 159 21.93 4.34 -6.11
N TYR A 160 21.56 3.23 -6.75
CA TYR A 160 20.20 2.78 -6.87
C TYR A 160 19.84 1.94 -5.63
N TYR A 161 18.99 2.48 -4.77
CA TYR A 161 18.49 1.77 -3.59
C TYR A 161 17.17 1.06 -3.92
N PHE A 162 17.20 -0.27 -4.00
CA PHE A 162 15.98 -1.06 -4.12
C PHE A 162 15.57 -1.62 -2.75
N ILE A 163 14.41 -1.21 -2.24
CA ILE A 163 13.87 -1.66 -0.95
C ILE A 163 12.58 -2.42 -1.25
N GLY A 164 12.57 -3.73 -1.07
CA GLY A 164 11.42 -4.57 -1.32
C GLY A 164 11.74 -6.02 -1.61
N SER A 165 10.69 -6.82 -1.73
CA SER A 165 10.82 -8.24 -2.01
C SER A 165 11.32 -8.48 -3.43
N ILE A 166 12.26 -9.43 -3.56
CA ILE A 166 12.78 -9.92 -4.83
C ILE A 166 12.42 -11.40 -4.95
N SER A 167 11.56 -11.70 -5.93
CA SER A 167 11.17 -13.08 -6.24
C SER A 167 11.88 -13.54 -7.52
N PRO A 168 12.71 -14.58 -7.46
CA PRO A 168 13.46 -15.06 -8.63
C PRO A 168 12.61 -15.87 -9.60
N THR A 169 11.56 -16.54 -9.11
CA THR A 169 10.76 -17.51 -9.91
C THR A 169 9.29 -17.44 -9.55
N GLY A 170 8.47 -18.13 -10.33
CA GLY A 170 7.04 -18.23 -10.11
C GLY A 170 6.24 -17.06 -10.68
N ARG A 171 4.93 -17.05 -10.41
CA ARG A 171 3.95 -16.10 -10.94
C ARG A 171 4.31 -14.63 -10.62
N PHE A 172 4.91 -14.39 -9.47
CA PHE A 172 5.27 -13.05 -9.00
C PHE A 172 6.76 -12.71 -9.19
N ALA A 173 7.47 -13.43 -10.07
CA ALA A 173 8.87 -13.20 -10.34
C ALA A 173 9.12 -11.77 -10.85
N ASN A 174 9.95 -11.02 -10.13
CA ASN A 174 10.33 -9.64 -10.47
C ASN A 174 11.85 -9.44 -10.55
N LYS A 175 12.64 -10.45 -10.18
CA LYS A 175 14.11 -10.36 -10.13
C LYS A 175 14.70 -9.91 -11.46
N HIS A 176 14.21 -10.44 -12.58
CA HIS A 176 14.71 -10.09 -13.93
C HIS A 176 14.56 -8.61 -14.28
N LEU A 177 13.48 -7.96 -13.83
CA LEU A 177 13.25 -6.52 -14.03
C LEU A 177 14.20 -5.69 -13.18
N ILE A 178 14.38 -6.10 -11.91
CA ILE A 178 15.27 -5.43 -10.97
C ILE A 178 16.71 -5.56 -11.44
N ASP A 179 17.13 -6.76 -11.84
CA ASP A 179 18.47 -7.01 -12.38
C ASP A 179 18.73 -6.19 -13.66
N ARG A 180 17.73 -6.11 -14.57
CA ARG A 180 17.86 -5.30 -15.79
C ARG A 180 18.05 -3.82 -15.45
N PHE A 181 17.23 -3.28 -14.54
CA PHE A 181 17.35 -1.90 -14.11
C PHE A 181 18.71 -1.63 -13.42
N ALA A 182 19.16 -2.56 -12.55
CA ALA A 182 20.46 -2.49 -11.91
C ALA A 182 21.62 -2.55 -12.91
N GLN A 183 21.51 -3.37 -13.95
CA GLN A 183 22.49 -3.45 -15.04
C GLN A 183 22.61 -2.11 -15.78
N LEU A 184 21.49 -1.46 -16.11
CA LEU A 184 21.45 -0.15 -16.74
C LEU A 184 22.09 0.92 -15.84
N CYS A 185 21.82 0.88 -14.54
CA CYS A 185 22.51 1.70 -13.54
C CYS A 185 24.03 1.47 -13.60
N GLY A 186 24.48 0.23 -13.57
CA GLY A 186 25.91 -0.15 -13.62
C GLY A 186 26.61 0.36 -14.89
N GLN A 187 25.94 0.34 -16.05
CA GLN A 187 26.49 0.90 -17.32
C GLN A 187 26.74 2.42 -17.23
N ARG A 188 26.09 3.11 -16.30
CA ARG A 188 26.27 4.55 -16.00
C ARG A 188 27.16 4.79 -14.77
N GLY A 189 27.83 3.74 -14.24
CA GLY A 189 28.67 3.82 -13.05
C GLY A 189 27.90 3.98 -11.75
N VAL A 190 26.59 3.76 -11.75
CA VAL A 190 25.73 3.80 -10.56
C VAL A 190 25.77 2.46 -9.83
N LYS A 191 26.08 2.47 -8.54
CA LYS A 191 26.05 1.28 -7.68
C LYS A 191 24.62 0.85 -7.40
N THR A 192 24.43 -0.40 -7.06
CA THR A 192 23.12 -0.92 -6.60
C THR A 192 23.23 -1.45 -5.19
N ALA A 193 22.28 -1.08 -4.34
CA ALA A 193 22.08 -1.61 -3.02
C ALA A 193 20.61 -2.03 -2.84
N TRP A 194 20.38 -3.17 -2.22
CA TRP A 194 19.03 -3.66 -1.97
C TRP A 194 18.83 -4.11 -0.54
N SER A 195 17.61 -3.91 -0.05
CA SER A 195 17.15 -4.43 1.23
C SER A 195 15.82 -5.15 1.02
N ASN A 196 15.75 -6.37 1.53
CA ASN A 196 14.50 -7.13 1.57
C ASN A 196 13.86 -6.95 2.96
N PRO A 197 12.70 -6.28 3.07
CA PRO A 197 12.03 -6.04 4.35
C PRO A 197 11.65 -7.33 5.10
N TRP A 198 11.43 -8.43 4.39
CA TRP A 198 11.11 -9.73 4.99
C TRP A 198 12.25 -10.35 5.80
N THR A 199 13.49 -10.05 5.42
CA THR A 199 14.69 -10.59 6.09
C THR A 199 15.45 -9.54 6.87
N ASN A 200 15.30 -8.27 6.49
CA ASN A 200 15.99 -7.14 7.10
C ASN A 200 15.08 -5.91 7.07
N PRO A 201 14.09 -5.82 7.99
CA PRO A 201 13.19 -4.69 8.07
C PRO A 201 13.98 -3.41 8.38
N LEU A 202 13.69 -2.34 7.66
CA LEU A 202 14.28 -1.03 7.87
C LEU A 202 13.31 -0.14 8.66
N ASP A 203 13.88 0.66 9.55
CA ASP A 203 13.15 1.78 10.14
C ASP A 203 12.60 2.70 9.05
N GLY A 204 11.38 3.21 9.24
CA GLY A 204 10.67 4.02 8.25
C GLY A 204 11.44 5.29 7.84
N ASN A 205 12.16 5.92 8.78
CA ASN A 205 12.97 7.11 8.48
C ASN A 205 14.21 6.74 7.65
N ILE A 206 14.86 5.62 7.98
CA ILE A 206 16.01 5.10 7.21
C ILE A 206 15.55 4.77 5.79
N MET A 207 14.44 4.05 5.64
CA MET A 207 13.86 3.71 4.34
C MET A 207 13.58 4.97 3.51
N ARG A 208 12.94 5.98 4.12
CA ARG A 208 12.66 7.26 3.46
C ARG A 208 13.94 7.94 2.99
N GLN A 209 14.97 8.07 3.85
CA GLN A 209 16.24 8.69 3.51
C GLN A 209 16.95 7.98 2.35
N LEU A 210 16.97 6.65 2.36
CA LEU A 210 17.55 5.87 1.26
C LEU A 210 16.79 6.09 -0.04
N MET A 211 15.46 6.10 -0.01
CA MET A 211 14.66 6.37 -1.20
C MET A 211 14.88 7.81 -1.70
N GLN A 212 14.93 8.80 -0.82
CA GLN A 212 15.21 10.20 -1.16
C GLN A 212 16.55 10.37 -1.87
N LYS A 213 17.57 9.67 -1.40
CA LYS A 213 18.94 9.73 -1.95
C LYS A 213 19.17 8.80 -3.13
N SER A 214 18.23 7.93 -3.46
CA SER A 214 18.38 6.99 -4.56
C SER A 214 18.58 7.72 -5.90
N PHE A 215 19.45 7.19 -6.75
CA PHE A 215 19.69 7.67 -8.12
C PHE A 215 18.37 7.80 -8.92
N LEU A 216 17.54 6.78 -8.84
CA LEU A 216 16.13 6.69 -9.27
C LEU A 216 15.39 5.74 -8.32
N SER A 217 14.07 5.84 -8.23
CA SER A 217 13.27 4.97 -7.35
C SER A 217 12.02 4.45 -8.07
N PRO A 218 12.19 3.59 -9.12
CA PRO A 218 11.06 3.08 -9.88
C PRO A 218 10.23 2.06 -9.10
N ASP A 219 8.95 2.01 -9.42
CA ASP A 219 8.08 0.89 -9.07
C ASP A 219 8.07 -0.13 -10.22
N LEU A 220 8.78 -1.24 -10.06
CA LEU A 220 8.92 -2.27 -11.06
C LEU A 220 7.99 -3.45 -10.76
N ARG A 221 7.04 -3.72 -11.65
CA ARG A 221 6.02 -4.75 -11.53
C ARG A 221 6.26 -5.90 -12.48
N ASN A 222 6.15 -7.14 -11.99
CA ASN A 222 6.07 -8.30 -12.86
C ASN A 222 4.79 -8.27 -13.71
N ALA A 223 4.74 -9.08 -14.76
CA ALA A 223 3.62 -9.09 -15.70
C ALA A 223 2.25 -9.27 -15.01
N THR A 224 2.15 -10.19 -14.06
CA THR A 224 0.92 -10.45 -13.31
C THR A 224 0.45 -9.22 -12.54
N HIS A 225 1.32 -8.59 -11.76
CA HIS A 225 0.94 -7.39 -11.01
C HIS A 225 0.64 -6.20 -11.92
N ALA A 226 1.31 -6.08 -13.07
CA ALA A 226 1.04 -5.03 -14.04
C ALA A 226 -0.33 -5.23 -14.72
N GLU A 227 -0.64 -6.46 -15.13
CA GLU A 227 -1.91 -6.85 -15.70
C GLU A 227 -3.08 -6.61 -14.73
N TRP A 228 -2.89 -7.00 -13.48
CA TRP A 228 -3.89 -6.82 -12.42
C TRP A 228 -4.05 -5.36 -11.98
N GLY A 229 -3.14 -4.49 -12.33
CA GLY A 229 -3.16 -3.10 -11.86
C GLY A 229 -2.95 -2.97 -10.37
N THR A 230 -2.09 -3.84 -9.80
CA THR A 230 -1.79 -3.89 -8.37
C THR A 230 -1.29 -2.54 -7.84
N LYS A 231 -2.02 -1.96 -6.90
CA LYS A 231 -1.79 -0.60 -6.37
C LYS A 231 -1.05 -0.65 -5.03
N THR A 232 0.27 -0.81 -5.09
CA THR A 232 1.12 -0.91 -3.89
C THR A 232 1.73 0.42 -3.47
N CYS A 233 2.24 0.48 -2.24
CA CYS A 233 2.74 1.71 -1.63
C CYS A 233 4.00 2.30 -2.28
N ARG A 234 4.82 1.51 -3.00
CA ARG A 234 6.14 1.95 -3.49
C ARG A 234 6.07 3.21 -4.35
N ILE A 235 5.19 3.24 -5.36
CA ILE A 235 5.07 4.39 -6.25
C ILE A 235 4.70 5.66 -5.47
N PHE A 236 3.73 5.53 -4.54
CA PHE A 236 3.27 6.66 -3.73
C PHE A 236 4.36 7.14 -2.77
N LYS A 237 5.09 6.22 -2.13
CA LYS A 237 6.25 6.56 -1.28
C LYS A 237 7.35 7.24 -2.07
N SER A 238 7.74 6.68 -3.23
CA SER A 238 8.77 7.29 -4.08
C SER A 238 8.42 8.74 -4.42
N ILE A 239 7.21 8.98 -4.91
CA ILE A 239 6.74 10.32 -5.26
C ILE A 239 6.68 11.22 -4.02
N SER A 240 6.06 10.77 -2.94
CA SER A 240 5.89 11.58 -1.73
C SER A 240 7.22 11.96 -1.07
N TYR A 241 8.26 11.18 -1.29
CA TYR A 241 9.62 11.46 -0.79
C TYR A 241 10.45 12.32 -1.74
N GLY A 242 9.84 12.87 -2.80
CA GLY A 242 10.49 13.78 -3.74
C GLY A 242 11.24 13.07 -4.86
N GLN A 243 10.95 11.81 -5.14
CA GLN A 243 11.47 11.10 -6.31
C GLN A 243 10.52 11.23 -7.51
N LEU A 244 11.05 11.12 -8.72
CA LEU A 244 10.25 11.04 -9.93
C LEU A 244 9.42 9.75 -9.93
N GLY A 245 8.12 9.85 -10.14
CA GLY A 245 7.21 8.72 -10.25
C GLY A 245 7.44 7.94 -11.54
N LEU A 246 7.98 6.73 -11.43
CA LEU A 246 8.35 5.84 -12.53
C LEU A 246 7.74 4.45 -12.31
N THR A 247 7.07 3.89 -13.32
CA THR A 247 6.59 2.50 -13.26
C THR A 247 6.50 1.87 -14.64
N ASN A 248 6.57 0.54 -14.70
CA ASN A 248 6.33 -0.23 -15.91
C ASN A 248 4.90 -0.80 -16.00
N ALA A 249 4.00 -0.37 -15.12
CA ALA A 249 2.63 -0.86 -15.03
C ALA A 249 1.62 0.24 -15.43
N PRO A 250 0.98 0.16 -16.63
CA PRO A 250 0.09 1.21 -17.14
C PRO A 250 -1.08 1.52 -16.21
N LYS A 251 -1.81 0.50 -15.74
CA LYS A 251 -2.96 0.68 -14.82
C LYS A 251 -2.56 1.34 -13.50
N LEU A 252 -1.34 1.07 -13.00
CA LEU A 252 -0.83 1.73 -11.81
C LEU A 252 -0.46 3.18 -12.09
N ALA A 253 0.16 3.47 -13.24
CA ALA A 253 0.51 4.84 -13.63
C ALA A 253 -0.74 5.72 -13.77
N GLU A 254 -1.78 5.22 -14.44
CA GLU A 254 -3.06 5.90 -14.58
C GLU A 254 -3.66 6.25 -13.22
N PHE A 255 -3.66 5.30 -12.29
CA PHE A 255 -4.18 5.50 -10.94
C PHE A 255 -3.32 6.46 -10.11
N ALA A 256 -1.98 6.37 -10.22
CA ALA A 256 -1.05 7.17 -9.42
C ALA A 256 -0.94 8.65 -9.85
N GLY A 257 -1.46 8.98 -11.04
CA GLY A 257 -1.62 10.37 -11.49
C GLY A 257 -1.07 10.66 -12.89
N PRO A 258 -1.56 11.73 -13.53
CA PRO A 258 -1.36 11.98 -14.96
C PRO A 258 0.08 12.29 -15.37
N LEU A 259 0.95 12.62 -14.41
CA LEU A 259 2.35 12.97 -14.65
C LEU A 259 3.33 11.83 -14.39
N VAL A 260 2.84 10.67 -13.90
CA VAL A 260 3.67 9.48 -13.67
C VAL A 260 4.20 8.96 -15.01
N ILE A 261 5.48 8.66 -15.03
CA ILE A 261 6.14 8.12 -16.21
C ILE A 261 5.90 6.62 -16.27
N CYS A 262 5.32 6.18 -17.38
CA CYS A 262 5.10 4.76 -17.64
C CYS A 262 5.77 4.32 -18.93
N ARG A 263 6.56 3.27 -18.86
CA ARG A 263 7.09 2.52 -20.00
C ARG A 263 7.16 1.06 -19.61
N GLU A 264 6.51 0.19 -20.35
CA GLU A 264 6.52 -1.27 -20.08
C GLU A 264 7.92 -1.86 -20.29
N ASN A 265 8.66 -1.33 -21.25
CA ASN A 265 10.06 -1.67 -21.48
C ASN A 265 10.95 -0.99 -20.43
N ILE A 266 11.75 -1.78 -19.72
CA ILE A 266 12.61 -1.29 -18.63
C ILE A 266 13.73 -0.35 -19.14
N ASP A 267 14.26 -0.60 -20.33
CA ASP A 267 15.30 0.25 -20.91
C ASP A 267 14.74 1.63 -21.25
N GLU A 268 13.56 1.70 -21.85
CA GLU A 268 12.86 2.94 -22.14
C GLU A 268 12.47 3.68 -20.85
N LEU A 269 11.99 2.94 -19.82
CA LEU A 269 11.67 3.51 -18.52
C LEU A 269 12.91 4.15 -17.88
N PHE A 270 14.04 3.47 -17.95
CA PHE A 270 15.30 3.96 -17.41
C PHE A 270 15.78 5.26 -18.13
N GLU A 271 15.80 5.26 -19.46
CA GLU A 271 16.24 6.43 -20.25
C GLU A 271 15.28 7.63 -20.04
N GLU A 272 13.98 7.40 -19.98
CA GLU A 272 13.01 8.44 -19.67
C GLU A 272 13.18 8.97 -18.24
N GLY A 273 13.45 8.07 -17.29
CA GLY A 273 13.79 8.42 -15.90
C GLY A 273 15.02 9.32 -15.83
N LEU A 274 16.09 8.98 -16.56
CA LEU A 274 17.32 9.81 -16.64
C LEU A 274 17.03 11.20 -17.20
N ARG A 275 16.23 11.28 -18.24
CA ARG A 275 15.89 12.53 -18.91
C ARG A 275 15.12 13.48 -18.00
N LEU A 276 14.27 12.95 -17.12
CA LEU A 276 13.30 13.72 -16.32
C LEU A 276 13.61 13.78 -14.83
N ARG A 277 14.61 13.05 -14.32
CA ARG A 277 14.89 12.99 -12.87
C ARG A 277 15.20 14.34 -12.23
N GLU A 278 15.64 15.33 -13.01
CA GLU A 278 15.94 16.69 -12.53
C GLU A 278 14.79 17.67 -12.82
N ASP A 279 13.67 17.21 -13.37
CA ASP A 279 12.46 18.02 -13.58
C ASP A 279 11.71 18.21 -12.25
N LYS A 280 12.23 19.10 -11.41
CA LYS A 280 11.66 19.39 -10.08
C LYS A 280 10.22 19.85 -10.17
N GLY A 281 9.84 20.59 -11.20
CA GLY A 281 8.48 21.08 -11.41
C GLY A 281 7.50 19.92 -11.56
N ARG A 282 7.86 18.91 -12.36
CA ARG A 282 7.07 17.68 -12.53
C ARG A 282 6.99 16.90 -11.24
N ILE A 283 8.10 16.70 -10.53
CA ILE A 283 8.13 15.94 -9.27
C ILE A 283 7.23 16.60 -8.23
N ILE A 284 7.29 17.93 -8.08
CA ILE A 284 6.41 18.66 -7.15
C ILE A 284 4.94 18.48 -7.51
N GLN A 285 4.58 18.52 -8.78
CA GLN A 285 3.20 18.29 -9.21
C GLN A 285 2.73 16.86 -8.91
N GLN A 286 3.60 15.86 -9.11
CA GLN A 286 3.33 14.49 -8.70
C GLN A 286 3.16 14.38 -7.17
N MET A 287 4.01 15.03 -6.38
CA MET A 287 3.90 15.07 -4.92
C MET A 287 2.56 15.65 -4.46
N ARG A 288 2.14 16.76 -5.05
CA ARG A 288 0.84 17.39 -4.75
C ARG A 288 -0.32 16.47 -5.07
N TYR A 289 -0.27 15.80 -6.22
CA TYR A 289 -1.30 14.82 -6.58
C TYR A 289 -1.37 13.66 -5.58
N VAL A 290 -0.22 13.07 -5.20
CA VAL A 290 -0.17 12.00 -4.20
C VAL A 290 -0.65 12.49 -2.83
N LYS A 291 -0.25 13.70 -2.41
CA LYS A 291 -0.74 14.33 -1.18
C LYS A 291 -2.25 14.45 -1.13
N GLU A 292 -2.87 14.82 -2.22
CA GLU A 292 -4.32 15.04 -2.32
C GLU A 292 -5.10 13.73 -2.42
N HIS A 293 -4.57 12.72 -3.11
CA HIS A 293 -5.33 11.54 -3.52
C HIS A 293 -4.84 10.22 -2.95
N HIS A 294 -3.59 10.11 -2.50
CA HIS A 294 -2.96 8.82 -2.19
C HIS A 294 -2.27 8.77 -0.83
N THR A 295 -2.90 9.35 0.18
CA THR A 295 -2.53 9.18 1.60
C THR A 295 -3.43 8.16 2.28
N TYR A 296 -3.02 7.62 3.42
CA TYR A 296 -3.92 6.79 4.22
C TYR A 296 -5.11 7.57 4.79
N ALA A 297 -5.05 8.92 4.85
CA ALA A 297 -6.20 9.73 5.19
C ALA A 297 -7.35 9.53 4.19
N ASN A 298 -7.07 9.50 2.88
CA ASN A 298 -8.09 9.19 1.88
C ASN A 298 -8.68 7.79 2.10
N ARG A 299 -7.84 6.79 2.42
CA ARG A 299 -8.29 5.41 2.63
C ARG A 299 -9.19 5.28 3.85
N ILE A 300 -8.78 5.85 4.98
CA ILE A 300 -9.57 5.86 6.21
C ILE A 300 -10.89 6.60 6.00
N ASN A 301 -10.87 7.79 5.38
CA ASN A 301 -12.09 8.54 5.08
C ASN A 301 -13.09 7.71 4.24
N GLY A 302 -12.61 6.96 3.25
CA GLY A 302 -13.45 6.07 2.47
C GLY A 302 -14.00 4.90 3.29
N LEU A 303 -13.15 4.22 4.05
CA LEU A 303 -13.54 3.08 4.88
C LEU A 303 -14.56 3.46 5.96
N LEU A 304 -14.39 4.61 6.61
CA LEU A 304 -15.31 5.06 7.66
C LEU A 304 -16.73 5.35 7.14
N LYS A 305 -16.93 5.55 5.83
CA LYS A 305 -18.26 5.63 5.23
C LYS A 305 -19.04 4.30 5.27
N LEU A 306 -18.36 3.20 5.62
CA LEU A 306 -18.97 1.89 5.79
C LEU A 306 -19.40 1.61 7.24
N LEU A 307 -19.17 2.50 8.21
CA LEU A 307 -19.65 2.32 9.60
C LEU A 307 -21.13 2.62 9.72
#